data_61bb7e15ba2352b64dafba2c4934fc5d
#
_entry.id   61bb7e15ba2352b64dafba2c4934fc5d
#
_cell.length_a   1.000
_cell.length_b   1.000
_cell.length_c   1.000
_cell.angle_alpha   90.00
_cell.angle_beta   90.00
_cell.angle_gamma   90.00
#
_symmetry.space_group_name_H-M   'P 1'
#
loop_
_entity.id
_entity.type
_entity.pdbx_description
1 polymer ?
#
loop_
_entity_poly.entity_id
_entity_poly.type
_entity_poly.pdbx_seq_one_letter_code
_entity_poly.pdbx_strand_id
1 'polypeptide(L)'
;MIRRNLHAATPFVTKDGSTIRSLLDLSCAPVRHQSLAEATVEPGGRTTRHRHPGTEEFYFVMQGEAWLEVGGERRLVTVGDAVLIPPGASHQVMNLGNEPFRILCCCAPPYRHEDTELLPDGFGDG
;
A
#
# COMPACT_ATOMS: atom_id res chain seq x y z
N MET A 1 -6.39 18.22 -19.03
CA MET A 1 -6.26 17.85 -17.61
C MET A 1 -6.92 16.49 -17.40
N ILE A 2 -6.30 15.61 -16.64
CA ILE A 2 -6.90 14.33 -16.25
C ILE A 2 -7.12 14.39 -14.75
N ARG A 3 -8.39 14.27 -14.33
CA ARG A 3 -8.77 14.35 -12.94
C ARG A 3 -9.61 13.13 -12.56
N ARG A 4 -9.25 12.49 -11.46
CA ARG A 4 -10.02 11.42 -10.87
C ARG A 4 -10.31 11.75 -9.41
N ASN A 5 -11.35 11.17 -8.84
CA ASN A 5 -11.76 11.44 -7.47
C ASN A 5 -11.83 10.14 -6.68
N LEU A 6 -11.27 10.15 -5.49
CA LEU A 6 -11.21 9.00 -4.60
C LEU A 6 -12.61 8.39 -4.35
N HIS A 7 -13.60 9.24 -4.11
CA HIS A 7 -14.94 8.78 -3.76
C HIS A 7 -15.71 8.20 -4.94
N ALA A 8 -15.24 8.44 -6.17
CA ALA A 8 -15.82 7.86 -7.38
C ALA A 8 -15.07 6.60 -7.84
N ALA A 9 -13.94 6.28 -7.23
CA ALA A 9 -13.14 5.10 -7.60
C ALA A 9 -13.78 3.84 -7.04
N THR A 10 -13.94 2.81 -7.88
CA THR A 10 -14.47 1.52 -7.46
C THR A 10 -13.39 0.74 -6.70
N PRO A 11 -13.65 0.36 -5.43
CA PRO A 11 -12.66 -0.41 -4.68
C PRO A 11 -12.55 -1.83 -5.19
N PHE A 12 -11.35 -2.40 -5.07
CA PHE A 12 -11.09 -3.81 -5.35
C PHE A 12 -10.03 -4.35 -4.38
N VAL A 13 -10.03 -5.67 -4.20
CA VAL A 13 -9.02 -6.33 -3.35
C VAL A 13 -7.84 -6.72 -4.23
N THR A 14 -6.65 -6.27 -3.84
CA THR A 14 -5.42 -6.57 -4.58
C THR A 14 -4.71 -7.81 -4.04
N LYS A 15 -3.58 -8.14 -4.66
CA LYS A 15 -2.81 -9.37 -4.41
C LYS A 15 -2.39 -9.54 -2.95
N ASP A 16 -2.08 -8.44 -2.26
CA ASP A 16 -1.69 -8.48 -0.85
C ASP A 16 -2.87 -8.52 0.13
N GLY A 17 -4.10 -8.49 -0.37
CA GLY A 17 -5.32 -8.54 0.45
C GLY A 17 -5.85 -7.17 0.90
N SER A 18 -5.15 -6.07 0.62
CA SER A 18 -5.69 -4.74 0.91
C SER A 18 -6.77 -4.34 -0.09
N THR A 19 -7.64 -3.43 0.33
CA THR A 19 -8.65 -2.83 -0.55
C THR A 19 -8.06 -1.58 -1.18
N ILE A 20 -8.05 -1.55 -2.52
CA ILE A 20 -7.43 -0.47 -3.30
C ILE A 20 -8.48 0.35 -4.00
N ARG A 21 -8.28 1.66 -4.01
CA ARG A 21 -8.94 2.58 -4.92
C ARG A 21 -7.88 3.21 -5.81
N SER A 22 -7.89 2.84 -7.10
CA SER A 22 -6.97 3.40 -8.09
C SER A 22 -7.33 4.85 -8.36
N LEU A 23 -6.34 5.73 -8.27
CA LEU A 23 -6.51 7.14 -8.62
C LEU A 23 -5.86 7.44 -9.96
N LEU A 24 -4.56 7.29 -10.07
CA LEU A 24 -3.80 7.51 -11.30
C LEU A 24 -2.83 6.35 -11.47
N ASP A 25 -3.24 5.33 -12.19
CA ASP A 25 -2.41 4.16 -12.46
C ASP A 25 -2.63 3.64 -13.88
N LEU A 26 -1.93 2.58 -14.25
CA LEU A 26 -1.97 2.04 -15.61
C LEU A 26 -3.37 1.54 -16.02
N SER A 27 -4.24 1.22 -15.06
CA SER A 27 -5.59 0.72 -15.34
C SER A 27 -6.58 1.82 -15.69
N CYS A 28 -6.31 3.07 -15.30
CA CYS A 28 -7.30 4.13 -15.38
C CYS A 28 -6.78 5.48 -15.90
N ALA A 29 -5.49 5.62 -16.18
CA ALA A 29 -4.92 6.87 -16.65
C ALA A 29 -3.66 6.63 -17.48
N PRO A 30 -3.30 7.57 -18.40
CA PRO A 30 -2.09 7.43 -19.22
C PRO A 30 -0.83 7.84 -18.45
N VAL A 31 -0.58 7.19 -17.32
CA VAL A 31 0.62 7.45 -16.52
C VAL A 31 1.84 6.78 -17.15
N ARG A 32 3.03 7.36 -16.93
CA ARG A 32 4.30 6.85 -17.46
C ARG A 32 5.30 6.49 -16.40
N HIS A 33 5.47 7.36 -15.39
CA HIS A 33 6.60 7.30 -14.47
C HIS A 33 6.21 6.96 -13.05
N GLN A 34 4.94 7.11 -12.70
CA GLN A 34 4.47 6.89 -11.33
C GLN A 34 2.98 6.58 -11.30
N SER A 35 2.52 6.01 -10.21
CA SER A 35 1.10 5.77 -9.97
C SER A 35 0.70 6.22 -8.57
N LEU A 36 -0.59 6.49 -8.39
CA LEU A 36 -1.18 6.89 -7.11
C LEU A 36 -2.44 6.09 -6.87
N ALA A 37 -2.53 5.50 -5.69
CA ALA A 37 -3.71 4.77 -5.24
C ALA A 37 -3.91 4.95 -3.74
N GLU A 38 -5.11 4.67 -3.25
CA GLU A 38 -5.37 4.57 -1.82
C GLU A 38 -5.53 3.09 -1.46
N ALA A 39 -4.89 2.69 -0.36
CA ALA A 39 -5.05 1.35 0.21
C ALA A 39 -5.71 1.44 1.57
N THR A 40 -6.61 0.50 1.85
CA THR A 40 -7.31 0.39 3.14
C THR A 40 -7.08 -1.01 3.71
N VAL A 41 -6.74 -1.04 5.00
CA VAL A 41 -6.66 -2.28 5.80
C VAL A 41 -7.62 -2.13 6.96
N GLU A 42 -8.62 -2.99 7.03
CA GLU A 42 -9.65 -2.93 8.07
C GLU A 42 -9.09 -3.29 9.45
N PRO A 43 -9.77 -2.87 10.55
CA PRO A 43 -9.36 -3.26 11.90
C PRO A 43 -9.24 -4.77 12.05
N GLY A 44 -8.12 -5.22 12.64
CA GLY A 44 -7.82 -6.64 12.81
C GLY A 44 -7.24 -7.31 11.57
N GLY A 45 -7.18 -6.59 10.44
CA GLY A 45 -6.65 -7.13 9.19
C GLY A 45 -5.14 -6.96 9.07
N ARG A 46 -4.57 -7.73 8.16
CA ARG A 46 -3.17 -7.57 7.74
C ARG A 46 -3.06 -7.83 6.25
N THR A 47 -2.12 -7.16 5.60
CA THR A 47 -1.78 -7.49 4.23
C THR A 47 -0.89 -8.72 4.18
N THR A 48 -0.84 -9.39 3.04
CA THR A 48 0.19 -10.40 2.81
C THR A 48 1.52 -9.68 2.64
N ARG A 49 2.56 -10.16 3.32
CA ARG A 49 3.90 -9.63 3.16
C ARG A 49 4.33 -9.80 1.71
N HIS A 50 4.86 -8.75 1.12
CA HIS A 50 5.23 -8.76 -0.29
C HIS A 50 6.37 -7.78 -0.58
N ARG A 51 6.86 -7.82 -1.81
CA ARG A 51 7.86 -6.87 -2.31
C ARG A 51 7.59 -6.56 -3.77
N HIS A 52 8.11 -5.42 -4.20
CA HIS A 52 8.10 -4.99 -5.60
C HIS A 52 9.55 -4.86 -6.07
N PRO A 53 10.12 -5.88 -6.77
CA PRO A 53 11.53 -5.87 -7.13
C PRO A 53 11.98 -4.64 -7.92
N GLY A 54 11.12 -4.13 -8.80
CA GLY A 54 11.46 -3.02 -9.69
C GLY A 54 10.90 -1.67 -9.30
N THR A 55 10.22 -1.54 -8.16
CA THR A 55 9.43 -0.34 -7.84
C THR A 55 9.85 0.27 -6.51
N GLU A 56 10.09 1.57 -6.52
CA GLU A 56 10.16 2.39 -5.31
C GLU A 56 8.75 2.79 -4.93
N GLU A 57 8.39 2.68 -3.64
CA GLU A 57 7.05 3.01 -3.18
C GLU A 57 7.09 3.96 -2.00
N PHE A 58 6.17 4.94 -1.98
CA PHE A 58 5.90 5.78 -0.82
C PHE A 58 4.54 5.43 -0.24
N TYR A 59 4.47 5.35 1.07
CA TYR A 59 3.21 5.36 1.82
C TYR A 59 3.06 6.69 2.53
N PHE A 60 1.86 7.25 2.49
CA PHE A 60 1.51 8.41 3.31
C PHE A 60 0.23 8.08 4.09
N VAL A 61 0.31 8.10 5.42
CA VAL A 61 -0.80 7.70 6.29
C VAL A 61 -1.84 8.81 6.36
N MET A 62 -3.07 8.50 5.93
CA MET A 62 -4.20 9.44 5.91
C MET A 62 -5.17 9.24 7.07
N GLN A 63 -5.30 8.02 7.59
CA GLN A 63 -6.24 7.69 8.65
C GLN A 63 -5.76 6.47 9.43
N GLY A 64 -5.98 6.49 10.74
CA GLY A 64 -5.68 5.36 11.61
C GLY A 64 -4.21 5.22 11.94
N GLU A 65 -3.89 4.11 12.57
CA GLU A 65 -2.52 3.71 12.87
C GLU A 65 -2.37 2.21 12.70
N ALA A 66 -1.18 1.76 12.35
CA ALA A 66 -0.93 0.34 12.15
C ALA A 66 0.56 0.04 12.34
N TRP A 67 0.86 -1.23 12.58
CA TRP A 67 2.22 -1.73 12.52
C TRP A 67 2.61 -1.91 11.05
N LEU A 68 3.77 -1.39 10.71
CA LEU A 68 4.35 -1.53 9.38
C LEU A 68 5.71 -2.20 9.48
N GLU A 69 5.91 -3.27 8.70
CA GLU A 69 7.22 -3.90 8.49
C GLU A 69 7.75 -3.45 7.15
N VAL A 70 9.00 -3.00 7.11
CA VAL A 70 9.75 -2.72 5.89
C VAL A 70 11.16 -3.27 6.05
N GLY A 71 11.52 -4.22 5.20
CA GLY A 71 12.86 -4.82 5.22
C GLY A 71 13.24 -5.47 6.55
N GLY A 72 12.27 -5.96 7.30
CA GLY A 72 12.47 -6.57 8.62
C GLY A 72 12.37 -5.60 9.78
N GLU A 73 12.37 -4.29 9.53
CA GLU A 73 12.15 -3.29 10.57
C GLU A 73 10.65 -3.10 10.78
N ARG A 74 10.22 -3.03 12.04
CA ARG A 74 8.81 -2.84 12.40
C ARG A 74 8.63 -1.55 13.16
N ARG A 75 7.67 -0.73 12.75
CA ARG A 75 7.30 0.50 13.45
C ARG A 75 5.81 0.70 13.44
N LEU A 76 5.31 1.33 14.50
CA LEU A 76 3.96 1.87 14.51
C LEU A 76 3.96 3.16 13.71
N VAL A 77 3.08 3.26 12.71
CA VAL A 77 2.93 4.45 11.89
C VAL A 77 1.55 5.05 12.10
N THR A 78 1.46 6.38 12.03
CA THR A 78 0.24 7.13 12.30
C THR A 78 0.05 8.24 11.27
N VAL A 79 -1.09 8.93 11.36
CA VAL A 79 -1.49 10.00 10.43
C VAL A 79 -0.38 11.02 10.25
N GLY A 80 -0.06 11.31 8.99
CA GLY A 80 0.99 12.25 8.62
C GLY A 80 2.36 11.62 8.39
N ASP A 81 2.54 10.35 8.74
CA ASP A 81 3.81 9.66 8.47
C ASP A 81 3.96 9.36 6.98
N ALA A 82 5.14 9.64 6.46
CA ALA A 82 5.55 9.25 5.12
C ALA A 82 6.65 8.20 5.23
N VAL A 83 6.51 7.10 4.49
CA VAL A 83 7.44 5.98 4.53
C VAL A 83 7.96 5.68 3.14
N LEU A 84 9.29 5.56 3.02
CA LEU A 84 9.95 5.10 1.80
C LEU A 84 10.13 3.59 1.86
N ILE A 85 9.65 2.90 0.84
CA ILE A 85 9.87 1.48 0.63
C ILE A 85 10.79 1.33 -0.59
N PRO A 86 12.08 0.98 -0.38
CA PRO A 86 13.01 0.81 -1.48
C PRO A 86 12.61 -0.35 -2.40
N PRO A 87 13.04 -0.32 -3.68
CA PRO A 87 12.82 -1.46 -4.57
C PRO A 87 13.33 -2.76 -3.94
N GLY A 88 12.51 -3.81 -4.00
CA GLY A 88 12.87 -5.12 -3.46
C GLY A 88 12.70 -5.29 -1.97
N ALA A 89 12.47 -4.22 -1.21
CA ALA A 89 12.25 -4.34 0.23
C ALA A 89 10.89 -4.98 0.53
N SER A 90 10.89 -5.97 1.41
CA SER A 90 9.64 -6.55 1.90
C SER A 90 8.83 -5.52 2.66
N HIS A 91 7.51 -5.64 2.64
CA HIS A 91 6.66 -4.84 3.49
C HIS A 91 5.32 -5.51 3.78
N GLN A 92 4.77 -5.17 4.93
CA GLN A 92 3.50 -5.71 5.42
C GLN A 92 2.87 -4.75 6.41
N VAL A 93 1.56 -4.62 6.36
CA VAL A 93 0.76 -3.83 7.30
C VAL A 93 -0.06 -4.75 8.18
N MET A 94 -0.10 -4.45 9.48
CA MET A 94 -0.99 -5.13 10.43
C MET A 94 -1.75 -4.08 11.24
N ASN A 95 -3.07 -4.04 11.07
CA ASN A 95 -3.93 -3.06 11.75
C ASN A 95 -4.51 -3.66 13.04
N LEU A 96 -3.91 -3.34 14.18
CA LEU A 96 -4.40 -3.73 15.49
C LEU A 96 -5.29 -2.66 16.13
N GLY A 97 -5.53 -1.55 15.43
CA GLY A 97 -6.39 -0.48 15.91
C GLY A 97 -7.88 -0.81 15.74
N ASN A 98 -8.72 0.18 16.03
CA ASN A 98 -10.18 0.04 15.99
C ASN A 98 -10.82 0.86 14.85
N GLU A 99 -10.02 1.43 13.97
CA GLU A 99 -10.51 2.14 12.78
C GLU A 99 -9.76 1.68 11.53
N PRO A 100 -10.33 1.91 10.33
CA PRO A 100 -9.62 1.59 9.10
C PRO A 100 -8.28 2.33 9.02
N PHE A 101 -7.26 1.62 8.55
CA PHE A 101 -5.97 2.21 8.25
C PHE A 101 -5.93 2.54 6.76
N ARG A 102 -5.76 3.83 6.44
CA ARG A 102 -5.77 4.30 5.05
C ARG A 102 -4.47 5.00 4.71
N ILE A 103 -3.90 4.61 3.59
CA ILE A 103 -2.64 5.17 3.09
C ILE A 103 -2.78 5.55 1.62
N LEU A 104 -2.09 6.62 1.23
CA LEU A 104 -1.80 6.85 -0.18
C LEU A 104 -0.54 6.08 -0.54
N CYS A 105 -0.57 5.42 -1.70
CA CYS A 105 0.54 4.65 -2.23
C CYS A 105 1.00 5.30 -3.54
N CYS A 106 2.25 5.74 -3.59
CA CYS A 106 2.89 6.23 -4.80
C CYS A 106 3.94 5.23 -5.24
N CYS A 107 3.86 4.75 -6.47
CA CYS A 107 4.82 3.80 -7.03
C CYS A 107 5.53 4.39 -8.24
N ALA A 108 6.83 4.22 -8.31
CA ALA A 108 7.65 4.60 -9.46
C ALA A 108 8.67 3.49 -9.77
N PRO A 109 8.61 2.87 -10.97
CA PRO A 109 7.58 3.04 -12.02
C PRO A 109 6.17 2.69 -11.54
N PRO A 110 5.14 2.93 -12.36
CA PRO A 110 3.75 2.67 -11.96
C PRO A 110 3.53 1.25 -11.47
N TYR A 111 2.68 1.10 -10.44
CA TYR A 111 2.33 -0.20 -9.89
C TYR A 111 1.95 -1.20 -10.98
N ARG A 112 2.50 -2.40 -10.88
CA ARG A 112 2.18 -3.55 -11.73
C ARG A 112 1.96 -4.77 -10.87
N HIS A 113 0.88 -5.47 -11.14
CA HIS A 113 0.57 -6.72 -10.46
C HIS A 113 1.69 -7.76 -10.65
N GLU A 114 2.29 -7.78 -11.84
CA GLU A 114 3.37 -8.70 -12.22
C GLU A 114 4.67 -8.42 -11.44
N ASP A 115 4.87 -7.18 -10.95
CA ASP A 115 6.03 -6.80 -10.14
C ASP A 115 5.75 -6.97 -8.65
N THR A 116 4.82 -7.84 -8.27
CA THR A 116 4.47 -8.09 -6.88
C THR A 116 4.73 -9.54 -6.53
N GLU A 117 5.69 -9.77 -5.62
CA GLU A 117 6.03 -11.09 -5.12
C GLU A 117 5.53 -11.26 -3.68
N LEU A 118 4.72 -12.27 -3.44
CA LEU A 118 4.22 -12.59 -2.10
C LEU A 118 5.28 -13.34 -1.30
N LEU A 119 5.37 -13.03 0.00
CA LEU A 119 6.38 -13.54 0.91
C LEU A 119 5.72 -14.15 2.16
N PRO A 120 6.46 -14.99 2.92
CA PRO A 120 5.97 -15.48 4.22
C PRO A 120 5.69 -14.33 5.19
N ASP A 121 4.69 -14.52 6.07
CA ASP A 121 4.27 -13.50 7.03
C ASP A 121 5.43 -13.01 7.90
N GLY A 122 5.48 -11.69 8.12
CA GLY A 122 6.54 -11.04 8.88
C GLY A 122 6.18 -10.76 10.34
N PHE A 123 4.90 -10.92 10.74
CA PHE A 123 4.45 -10.64 12.11
C PHE A 123 4.22 -11.90 12.94
N GLY A 124 4.21 -13.08 12.31
CA GLY A 124 3.92 -14.33 13.00
C GLY A 124 2.45 -14.43 13.42
N ASP A 125 2.19 -15.24 14.45
CA ASP A 125 0.82 -15.56 14.89
C ASP A 125 0.26 -14.56 15.90
N GLY A 126 1.03 -13.54 16.24
CA GLY A 126 0.61 -12.60 17.28
C GLY A 126 0.69 -11.17 16.90
#